data_cb7d5e8481f6a12caac6c77fb6474a7a
#
_entry.id   cb7d5e8481f6a12caac6c77fb6474a7a
#
_cell.length_a   1.000
_cell.length_b   1.000
_cell.length_c   1.000
_cell.angle_alpha   90.00
_cell.angle_beta   90.00
_cell.angle_gamma   90.00
#
_symmetry.space_group_name_H-M   'P 1'
#
loop_
_entity.id
_entity.type
_entity.pdbx_description
1 polymer ?
#
loop_
_entity_poly.entity_id
_entity_poly.type
_entity_poly.pdbx_seq_one_letter_code
_entity_poly.pdbx_strand_id
1 'polypeptide(L)'
;MTGKQVAVISSGDPGIYGMAGLVLELAAQYPADVRPQVTVIPGISAVGAAAAALGAPLMHDFAVISLSDLLTPWAVIKKRAEMAGAGDFVVAIYNPKSSKRVTQIEEVREILLKHRSPATPVGIVGHATRAGEQVVISDLANFTKEYIDMFSLVIVGNSHTSVQNGRMVTPRGYKL
;
A
#
# COMPACT_ATOMS: atom_id res chain seq x y z
N MET A 1 -6.80 -31.41 21.14
CA MET A 1 -5.83 -30.29 21.02
C MET A 1 -4.70 -30.47 22.02
N THR A 2 -3.48 -30.13 21.64
CA THR A 2 -2.28 -30.39 22.49
C THR A 2 -2.06 -29.33 23.56
N GLY A 3 -2.96 -28.35 23.74
CA GLY A 3 -2.83 -27.23 24.71
C GLY A 3 -1.64 -26.29 24.47
N LYS A 4 -1.03 -26.33 23.28
CA LYS A 4 0.13 -25.48 22.95
C LYS A 4 -0.32 -24.08 22.57
N GLN A 5 0.43 -23.06 23.01
CA GLN A 5 0.34 -21.71 22.45
C GLN A 5 1.22 -21.65 21.20
N VAL A 6 0.66 -21.11 20.10
CA VAL A 6 1.33 -21.01 18.80
C VAL A 6 1.29 -19.56 18.35
N ALA A 7 2.43 -19.02 17.92
CA ALA A 7 2.54 -17.70 17.30
C ALA A 7 2.71 -17.87 15.78
N VAL A 8 1.87 -17.17 14.99
CA VAL A 8 2.09 -17.01 13.56
C VAL A 8 2.70 -15.64 13.35
N ILE A 9 3.92 -15.59 12.84
CA ILE A 9 4.65 -14.34 12.62
C ILE A 9 4.58 -13.93 11.16
N SER A 10 4.36 -12.64 10.92
CA SER A 10 4.42 -12.05 9.59
C SER A 10 5.16 -10.70 9.65
N SER A 11 5.64 -10.22 8.50
CA SER A 11 6.21 -8.89 8.42
C SER A 11 5.13 -7.84 8.26
N GLY A 12 5.36 -6.63 8.82
CA GLY A 12 4.40 -5.55 8.75
C GLY A 12 3.23 -5.73 9.72
N ASP A 13 2.04 -5.31 9.31
CA ASP A 13 0.79 -5.54 10.04
C ASP A 13 0.12 -6.83 9.55
N PRO A 14 -0.26 -7.76 10.42
CA PRO A 14 -0.85 -9.03 10.02
C PRO A 14 -2.25 -8.88 9.40
N GLY A 15 -2.95 -7.76 9.61
CA GLY A 15 -4.27 -7.49 9.06
C GLY A 15 -4.26 -6.75 7.72
N ILE A 16 -3.10 -6.20 7.29
CA ILE A 16 -2.99 -5.45 6.03
C ILE A 16 -2.21 -6.28 5.01
N TYR A 17 -2.92 -7.00 4.15
CA TYR A 17 -2.35 -7.98 3.19
C TYR A 17 -1.45 -9.03 3.85
N GLY A 18 -1.69 -9.30 5.14
CA GLY A 18 -0.95 -10.27 5.95
C GLY A 18 -1.74 -11.55 6.22
N MET A 19 -1.29 -12.32 7.20
CA MET A 19 -1.78 -13.67 7.48
C MET A 19 -3.00 -13.74 8.41
N ALA A 20 -3.39 -12.62 9.08
CA ALA A 20 -4.44 -12.65 10.11
C ALA A 20 -5.79 -13.14 9.56
N GLY A 21 -6.21 -12.65 8.38
CA GLY A 21 -7.46 -13.08 7.75
C GLY A 21 -7.50 -14.59 7.51
N LEU A 22 -6.45 -15.15 6.91
CA LEU A 22 -6.35 -16.58 6.64
C LEU A 22 -6.38 -17.42 7.93
N VAL A 23 -5.68 -17.00 8.98
CA VAL A 23 -5.68 -17.69 10.28
C VAL A 23 -7.07 -17.68 10.90
N LEU A 24 -7.77 -16.55 10.86
CA LEU A 24 -9.15 -16.42 11.38
C LEU A 24 -10.13 -17.29 10.58
N GLU A 25 -10.03 -17.30 9.25
CA GLU A 25 -10.88 -18.15 8.38
C GLU A 25 -10.64 -19.63 8.64
N LEU A 26 -9.40 -20.07 8.81
CA LEU A 26 -9.08 -21.45 9.15
C LEU A 26 -9.57 -21.82 10.56
N ALA A 27 -9.38 -20.94 11.54
CA ALA A 27 -9.88 -21.16 12.90
C ALA A 27 -11.41 -21.29 12.92
N ALA A 28 -12.14 -20.52 12.11
CA ALA A 28 -13.59 -20.54 12.03
C ALA A 28 -14.16 -21.88 11.52
N GLN A 29 -13.35 -22.72 10.85
CA GLN A 29 -13.77 -24.05 10.36
C GLN A 29 -13.91 -25.08 11.50
N TYR A 30 -13.37 -24.80 12.69
CA TYR A 30 -13.51 -25.67 13.84
C TYR A 30 -14.82 -25.42 14.60
N PRO A 31 -15.48 -26.47 15.17
CA PRO A 31 -16.61 -26.33 16.07
C PRO A 31 -16.29 -25.39 17.25
N ALA A 32 -17.30 -24.71 17.77
CA ALA A 32 -17.11 -23.65 18.78
C ALA A 32 -16.41 -24.12 20.07
N ASP A 33 -16.67 -25.36 20.49
CA ASP A 33 -16.13 -25.99 21.69
C ASP A 33 -14.63 -26.36 21.58
N VAL A 34 -14.12 -26.51 20.35
CA VAL A 34 -12.72 -26.88 20.09
C VAL A 34 -11.97 -25.83 19.26
N ARG A 35 -12.64 -24.71 18.93
CA ARG A 35 -12.05 -23.64 18.12
C ARG A 35 -10.88 -22.99 18.83
N PRO A 36 -9.71 -22.85 18.18
CA PRO A 36 -8.61 -22.10 18.76
C PRO A 36 -8.99 -20.63 18.97
N GLN A 37 -8.65 -20.10 20.13
CA GLN A 37 -8.74 -18.65 20.35
C GLN A 37 -7.61 -17.96 19.59
N VAL A 38 -7.94 -16.98 18.77
CA VAL A 38 -6.98 -16.22 17.96
C VAL A 38 -6.97 -14.77 18.42
N THR A 39 -5.80 -14.26 18.76
CA THR A 39 -5.57 -12.85 19.05
C THR A 39 -4.68 -12.25 17.95
N VAL A 40 -5.13 -11.17 17.33
CA VAL A 40 -4.34 -10.42 16.35
C VAL A 40 -3.61 -9.28 17.06
N ILE A 41 -2.28 -9.28 16.94
CA ILE A 41 -1.42 -8.21 17.49
C ILE A 41 -1.05 -7.29 16.33
N PRO A 42 -1.39 -5.99 16.39
CA PRO A 42 -1.07 -5.06 15.30
C PRO A 42 0.44 -4.84 15.17
N GLY A 43 0.86 -4.52 13.96
CA GLY A 43 2.23 -4.18 13.63
C GLY A 43 2.33 -2.89 12.81
N ILE A 44 3.54 -2.54 12.40
CA ILE A 44 3.77 -1.38 11.54
C ILE A 44 3.59 -1.81 10.09
N SER A 45 2.51 -1.35 9.47
CA SER A 45 2.24 -1.64 8.05
C SER A 45 3.25 -0.93 7.14
N ALA A 46 3.51 -1.51 5.97
CA ALA A 46 4.40 -0.91 4.98
C ALA A 46 3.93 0.49 4.53
N VAL A 47 2.62 0.74 4.48
CA VAL A 47 2.09 2.07 4.13
C VAL A 47 2.45 3.12 5.16
N GLY A 48 2.35 2.80 6.46
CA GLY A 48 2.75 3.72 7.53
C GLY A 48 4.26 3.97 7.55
N ALA A 49 5.05 2.90 7.38
CA ALA A 49 6.50 2.98 7.30
C ALA A 49 6.97 3.84 6.11
N ALA A 50 6.43 3.60 4.92
CA ALA A 50 6.76 4.36 3.73
C ALA A 50 6.30 5.83 3.82
N ALA A 51 5.12 6.09 4.39
CA ALA A 51 4.65 7.46 4.60
C ALA A 51 5.58 8.24 5.51
N ALA A 52 6.08 7.63 6.60
CA ALA A 52 7.03 8.25 7.52
C ALA A 52 8.38 8.56 6.83
N ALA A 53 8.88 7.67 5.98
CA ALA A 53 10.10 7.89 5.21
C ALA A 53 9.95 9.03 4.18
N LEU A 54 8.77 9.17 3.57
CA LEU A 54 8.46 10.23 2.61
C LEU A 54 8.13 11.58 3.26
N GLY A 55 7.66 11.60 4.49
CA GLY A 55 7.21 12.80 5.19
C GLY A 55 5.80 12.65 5.77
N ALA A 56 4.80 13.32 5.20
CA ALA A 56 3.40 13.26 5.66
C ALA A 56 2.40 13.20 4.48
N PRO A 57 2.53 12.22 3.56
CA PRO A 57 1.65 12.13 2.39
C PRO A 57 0.22 11.66 2.73
N LEU A 58 0.00 11.04 3.89
CA LEU A 58 -1.27 10.41 4.29
C LEU A 58 -2.06 11.25 5.31
N MET A 59 -1.87 12.56 5.32
CA MET A 59 -2.61 13.46 6.22
C MET A 59 -4.07 13.69 5.80
N HIS A 60 -4.45 13.26 4.62
CA HIS A 60 -5.80 13.32 4.05
C HIS A 60 -6.31 11.90 3.73
N ASP A 61 -7.53 11.78 3.19
CA ASP A 61 -8.11 10.50 2.85
C ASP A 61 -7.24 9.73 1.84
N PHE A 62 -7.05 8.45 2.09
CA PHE A 62 -6.20 7.62 1.23
C PHE A 62 -6.82 6.24 0.99
N ALA A 63 -6.54 5.67 -0.16
CA ALA A 63 -6.90 4.32 -0.54
C ALA A 63 -5.67 3.42 -0.59
N VAL A 64 -5.80 2.19 -0.12
CA VAL A 64 -4.78 1.16 -0.19
C VAL A 64 -5.18 0.12 -1.22
N ILE A 65 -4.35 -0.08 -2.25
CA ILE A 65 -4.63 -0.98 -3.37
C ILE A 65 -3.45 -1.92 -3.59
N SER A 66 -3.70 -3.22 -3.61
CA SER A 66 -2.70 -4.20 -4.05
C SER A 66 -2.87 -4.49 -5.54
N LEU A 67 -1.76 -4.48 -6.28
CA LEU A 67 -1.75 -4.89 -7.70
C LEU A 67 -1.59 -6.41 -7.88
N SER A 68 -1.61 -7.19 -6.79
CA SER A 68 -1.60 -8.64 -6.89
C SER A 68 -2.92 -9.15 -7.48
N ASP A 69 -2.85 -9.72 -8.66
CA ASP A 69 -3.98 -10.26 -9.44
C ASP A 69 -4.16 -11.78 -9.26
N LEU A 70 -3.52 -12.37 -8.25
CA LEU A 70 -3.61 -13.81 -7.97
C LEU A 70 -4.99 -14.23 -7.45
N LEU A 71 -5.58 -13.43 -6.56
CA LEU A 71 -6.88 -13.72 -5.92
C LEU A 71 -7.95 -12.69 -6.29
N THR A 72 -7.58 -11.57 -6.88
CA THR A 72 -8.50 -10.50 -7.29
C THR A 72 -8.37 -10.28 -8.81
N PRO A 73 -9.46 -10.39 -9.58
CA PRO A 73 -9.40 -10.15 -11.02
C PRO A 73 -8.85 -8.76 -11.35
N TRP A 74 -7.96 -8.67 -12.34
CA TRP A 74 -7.32 -7.42 -12.73
C TRP A 74 -8.30 -6.29 -13.07
N ALA A 75 -9.44 -6.62 -13.71
CA ALA A 75 -10.50 -5.64 -14.00
C ALA A 75 -11.06 -4.98 -12.74
N VAL A 76 -11.16 -5.70 -11.62
CA VAL A 76 -11.61 -5.18 -10.33
C VAL A 76 -10.57 -4.23 -9.74
N ILE A 77 -9.28 -4.58 -9.83
CA ILE A 77 -8.17 -3.73 -9.35
C ILE A 77 -8.15 -2.42 -10.15
N LYS A 78 -8.27 -2.47 -11.47
CA LYS A 78 -8.36 -1.26 -12.33
C LYS A 78 -9.55 -0.38 -11.94
N LYS A 79 -10.73 -0.96 -11.72
CA LYS A 79 -11.90 -0.21 -11.27
C LYS A 79 -11.66 0.50 -9.94
N ARG A 80 -10.98 -0.14 -8.99
CA ARG A 80 -10.63 0.49 -7.70
C ARG A 80 -9.66 1.65 -7.88
N ALA A 81 -8.66 1.51 -8.74
CA ALA A 81 -7.73 2.59 -9.07
C ALA A 81 -8.44 3.78 -9.74
N GLU A 82 -9.37 3.53 -10.66
CA GLU A 82 -10.21 4.53 -11.30
C GLU A 82 -11.05 5.31 -10.27
N MET A 83 -11.74 4.60 -9.36
CA MET A 83 -12.56 5.23 -8.32
C MET A 83 -11.72 6.04 -7.32
N ALA A 84 -10.56 5.54 -6.95
CA ALA A 84 -9.63 6.27 -6.08
C ALA A 84 -9.05 7.52 -6.78
N GLY A 85 -8.79 7.44 -8.08
CA GLY A 85 -8.39 8.58 -8.90
C GLY A 85 -9.48 9.64 -8.98
N ALA A 86 -10.70 9.24 -9.34
CA ALA A 86 -11.85 10.12 -9.47
C ALA A 86 -12.27 10.76 -8.13
N GLY A 87 -12.08 10.06 -7.02
CA GLY A 87 -12.35 10.58 -5.68
C GLY A 87 -11.23 11.43 -5.08
N ASP A 88 -10.14 11.67 -5.82
CA ASP A 88 -8.96 12.43 -5.40
C ASP A 88 -8.30 11.90 -4.09
N PHE A 89 -8.35 10.60 -3.86
CA PHE A 89 -7.66 9.97 -2.72
C PHE A 89 -6.14 9.94 -2.96
N VAL A 90 -5.34 10.08 -1.92
CA VAL A 90 -3.95 9.60 -1.98
C VAL A 90 -3.99 8.08 -2.16
N VAL A 91 -3.19 7.52 -3.07
CA VAL A 91 -3.22 6.08 -3.37
C VAL A 91 -1.93 5.41 -2.96
N ALA A 92 -2.03 4.49 -1.99
CA ALA A 92 -0.93 3.63 -1.58
C ALA A 92 -1.01 2.28 -2.32
N ILE A 93 0.01 1.96 -3.10
CA ILE A 93 0.05 0.80 -3.99
C ILE A 93 0.99 -0.25 -3.39
N TYR A 94 0.41 -1.39 -3.00
CA TYR A 94 1.11 -2.59 -2.59
C TYR A 94 1.37 -3.52 -3.78
N ASN A 95 2.43 -4.32 -3.68
CA ASN A 95 2.81 -5.28 -4.72
C ASN A 95 2.89 -4.63 -6.13
N PRO A 96 3.57 -3.50 -6.28
CA PRO A 96 3.54 -2.73 -7.52
C PRO A 96 4.11 -3.51 -8.71
N LYS A 97 5.13 -4.32 -8.48
CA LYS A 97 5.81 -5.11 -9.51
C LYS A 97 6.20 -6.51 -9.00
N SER A 98 6.33 -7.48 -9.91
CA SER A 98 6.95 -8.78 -9.66
C SER A 98 7.60 -9.29 -10.94
N SER A 99 8.29 -10.44 -10.90
CA SER A 99 8.86 -11.06 -12.10
C SER A 99 7.84 -11.38 -13.19
N LYS A 100 6.58 -11.61 -12.82
CA LYS A 100 5.48 -11.93 -13.76
C LYS A 100 4.51 -10.78 -13.99
N ARG A 101 4.54 -9.74 -13.15
CA ARG A 101 3.63 -8.59 -13.18
C ARG A 101 4.44 -7.32 -13.35
N VAL A 102 4.64 -6.90 -14.60
CA VAL A 102 5.51 -5.77 -14.95
C VAL A 102 4.75 -4.60 -15.56
N THR A 103 3.59 -4.84 -16.21
CA THR A 103 2.81 -3.83 -16.92
C THR A 103 1.69 -3.21 -16.10
N GLN A 104 1.24 -3.88 -15.03
CA GLN A 104 0.10 -3.46 -14.22
C GLN A 104 0.28 -2.07 -13.59
N ILE A 105 1.50 -1.74 -13.18
CA ILE A 105 1.80 -0.42 -12.61
C ILE A 105 1.69 0.69 -13.67
N GLU A 106 2.04 0.39 -14.93
CA GLU A 106 1.88 1.32 -16.05
C GLU A 106 0.40 1.57 -16.34
N GLU A 107 -0.43 0.52 -16.37
CA GLU A 107 -1.87 0.66 -16.57
C GLU A 107 -2.51 1.49 -15.45
N VAL A 108 -2.09 1.31 -14.19
CA VAL A 108 -2.57 2.12 -13.06
C VAL A 108 -2.11 3.57 -13.19
N ARG A 109 -0.87 3.83 -13.64
CA ARG A 109 -0.40 5.18 -13.97
C ARG A 109 -1.32 5.85 -14.99
N GLU A 110 -1.60 5.19 -16.11
CA GLU A 110 -2.48 5.72 -17.17
C GLU A 110 -3.91 5.99 -16.65
N ILE A 111 -4.41 5.15 -15.76
CA ILE A 111 -5.72 5.38 -15.11
C ILE A 111 -5.67 6.65 -14.27
N LEU A 112 -4.66 6.81 -13.41
CA LEU A 112 -4.56 7.96 -12.52
C LEU A 112 -4.28 9.28 -13.27
N LEU A 113 -3.55 9.23 -14.39
CA LEU A 113 -3.30 10.40 -15.27
C LEU A 113 -4.58 11.00 -15.86
N LYS A 114 -5.69 10.26 -15.93
CA LYS A 114 -6.98 10.80 -16.37
C LYS A 114 -7.60 11.76 -15.34
N HIS A 115 -7.17 11.67 -14.09
CA HIS A 115 -7.77 12.38 -12.95
C HIS A 115 -6.82 13.36 -12.28
N ARG A 116 -5.52 13.32 -12.60
CA ARG A 116 -4.47 14.07 -11.91
C ARG A 116 -3.46 14.66 -12.86
N SER A 117 -2.82 15.74 -12.41
CA SER A 117 -1.70 16.33 -13.12
C SER A 117 -0.56 15.32 -13.30
N PRO A 118 0.10 15.28 -14.48
CA PRO A 118 1.34 14.53 -14.66
C PRO A 118 2.43 14.87 -13.65
N ALA A 119 2.42 16.10 -13.11
CA ALA A 119 3.36 16.57 -12.09
C ALA A 119 2.95 16.20 -10.64
N THR A 120 1.84 15.46 -10.44
CA THR A 120 1.44 15.00 -9.10
C THR A 120 2.58 14.20 -8.46
N PRO A 121 3.01 14.54 -7.23
CA PRO A 121 4.11 13.85 -6.57
C PRO A 121 3.81 12.36 -6.33
N VAL A 122 4.82 11.53 -6.58
CA VAL A 122 4.78 10.09 -6.30
C VAL A 122 6.01 9.70 -5.51
N GLY A 123 5.79 9.11 -4.34
CA GLY A 123 6.85 8.56 -3.50
C GLY A 123 6.99 7.05 -3.70
N ILE A 124 8.23 6.57 -3.80
CA ILE A 124 8.58 5.17 -3.91
C ILE A 124 9.51 4.84 -2.74
N VAL A 125 9.13 3.86 -1.92
CA VAL A 125 9.96 3.42 -0.80
C VAL A 125 10.22 1.93 -0.91
N GLY A 126 11.46 1.58 -1.16
CA GLY A 126 11.93 0.20 -1.11
C GLY A 126 12.43 -0.15 0.29
N HIS A 127 12.15 -1.37 0.76
CA HIS A 127 12.62 -1.89 2.04
C HIS A 127 12.37 -0.96 3.26
N ALA A 128 11.20 -0.30 3.30
CA ALA A 128 10.84 0.67 4.33
C ALA A 128 11.15 0.13 5.76
N THR A 129 11.92 0.92 6.56
CA THR A 129 12.39 0.58 7.92
C THR A 129 13.32 -0.63 8.01
N ARG A 130 13.93 -1.06 6.91
CA ARG A 130 14.86 -2.20 6.86
C ARG A 130 16.23 -1.80 6.32
N ALA A 131 17.19 -2.69 6.48
CA ALA A 131 18.49 -2.52 5.82
C ALA A 131 18.30 -2.37 4.31
N GLY A 132 18.93 -1.36 3.71
CA GLY A 132 18.79 -1.06 2.28
C GLY A 132 17.54 -0.23 1.94
N GLU A 133 16.93 0.48 2.91
CA GLU A 133 15.85 1.42 2.62
C GLU A 133 16.25 2.42 1.52
N GLN A 134 15.40 2.56 0.53
CA GLN A 134 15.54 3.51 -0.55
C GLN A 134 14.29 4.37 -0.64
N VAL A 135 14.47 5.68 -0.74
CA VAL A 135 13.38 6.66 -0.85
C VAL A 135 13.60 7.49 -2.10
N VAL A 136 12.63 7.47 -3.00
CA VAL A 136 12.62 8.25 -4.22
C VAL A 136 11.32 9.05 -4.28
N ILE A 137 11.42 10.35 -4.58
CA ILE A 137 10.26 11.18 -4.91
C ILE A 137 10.36 11.55 -6.39
N SER A 138 9.35 11.17 -7.14
CA SER A 138 9.18 11.40 -8.57
C SER A 138 7.83 12.08 -8.81
N ASP A 139 7.35 12.05 -10.04
CA ASP A 139 6.02 12.52 -10.45
C ASP A 139 5.21 11.42 -11.14
N LEU A 140 3.91 11.64 -11.31
CA LEU A 140 2.99 10.66 -11.87
C LEU A 140 3.33 10.29 -13.33
N ALA A 141 3.92 11.20 -14.11
CA ALA A 141 4.32 10.93 -15.49
C ALA A 141 5.52 10.00 -15.59
N ASN A 142 6.44 10.03 -14.59
CA ASN A 142 7.76 9.44 -14.71
C ASN A 142 8.07 8.32 -13.72
N PHE A 143 7.33 8.19 -12.61
CA PHE A 143 7.70 7.30 -11.49
C PHE A 143 7.91 5.83 -11.90
N THR A 144 7.28 5.37 -12.96
CA THR A 144 7.44 3.97 -13.42
C THR A 144 8.80 3.71 -14.08
N LYS A 145 9.58 4.76 -14.37
CA LYS A 145 10.98 4.66 -14.85
C LYS A 145 11.96 4.40 -13.71
N GLU A 146 11.54 4.67 -12.47
CA GLU A 146 12.33 4.41 -11.28
C GLU A 146 12.40 2.90 -10.96
N TYR A 147 13.37 2.51 -10.13
CA TYR A 147 13.44 1.13 -9.68
C TYR A 147 12.28 0.80 -8.75
N ILE A 148 11.46 -0.13 -9.15
CA ILE A 148 10.31 -0.64 -8.41
C ILE A 148 10.31 -2.17 -8.47
N ASP A 149 10.21 -2.81 -7.31
CA ASP A 149 10.16 -4.25 -7.15
C ASP A 149 9.04 -4.70 -6.19
N MET A 150 9.07 -5.97 -5.76
CA MET A 150 8.10 -6.53 -4.81
C MET A 150 8.22 -5.96 -3.39
N PHE A 151 9.37 -5.38 -3.04
CA PHE A 151 9.64 -4.81 -1.72
C PHE A 151 9.38 -3.30 -1.69
N SER A 152 8.94 -2.75 -2.81
CA SER A 152 8.59 -1.35 -2.95
C SER A 152 7.13 -1.09 -2.56
N LEU A 153 6.89 0.04 -1.89
CA LEU A 153 5.58 0.65 -1.74
C LEU A 153 5.56 1.97 -2.51
N VAL A 154 4.52 2.20 -3.30
CA VAL A 154 4.34 3.44 -4.06
C VAL A 154 3.20 4.24 -3.45
N ILE A 155 3.41 5.52 -3.16
CA ILE A 155 2.38 6.45 -2.71
C ILE A 155 2.21 7.54 -3.75
N VAL A 156 1.07 7.54 -4.42
CA VAL A 156 0.66 8.57 -5.38
C VAL A 156 -0.12 9.64 -4.66
N GLY A 157 0.36 10.88 -4.68
CA GLY A 157 -0.30 12.03 -4.09
C GLY A 157 -1.67 12.33 -4.70
N ASN A 158 -2.43 13.23 -4.10
CA ASN A 158 -3.67 13.80 -4.65
C ASN A 158 -3.42 15.21 -5.22
N SER A 159 -4.49 15.93 -5.61
CA SER A 159 -4.41 17.27 -6.19
C SER A 159 -3.76 18.32 -5.28
N HIS A 160 -3.73 18.08 -3.96
CA HIS A 160 -3.14 18.98 -2.95
C HIS A 160 -1.75 18.56 -2.49
N THR A 161 -1.26 17.40 -2.90
CA THR A 161 0.05 16.91 -2.48
C THR A 161 1.16 17.75 -3.11
N SER A 162 2.14 18.11 -2.30
CA SER A 162 3.32 18.87 -2.73
C SER A 162 4.60 18.27 -2.17
N VAL A 163 5.74 18.67 -2.74
CA VAL A 163 7.06 18.35 -2.20
C VAL A 163 7.63 19.62 -1.54
N GLN A 164 7.89 19.51 -0.24
CA GLN A 164 8.40 20.63 0.57
C GLN A 164 9.70 20.18 1.26
N ASN A 165 10.80 20.87 1.01
CA ASN A 165 12.11 20.55 1.57
C ASN A 165 12.49 19.05 1.42
N GLY A 166 12.25 18.48 0.22
CA GLY A 166 12.52 17.07 -0.07
C GLY A 166 11.57 16.08 0.59
N ARG A 167 10.45 16.53 1.15
CA ARG A 167 9.42 15.68 1.77
C ARG A 167 8.08 15.82 1.06
N MET A 168 7.38 14.72 0.91
CA MET A 168 6.04 14.66 0.34
C MET A 168 5.00 14.97 1.41
N VAL A 169 4.15 15.97 1.19
CA VAL A 169 3.13 16.43 2.15
C VAL A 169 1.79 16.57 1.44
N THR A 170 0.74 15.98 2.01
CA THR A 170 -0.64 16.23 1.63
C THR A 170 -1.31 17.02 2.77
N PRO A 171 -1.60 18.33 2.59
CA PRO A 171 -2.09 19.17 3.68
C PRO A 171 -3.51 18.79 4.09
N ARG A 172 -3.80 18.87 5.40
CA ARG A 172 -5.14 18.65 5.95
C ARG A 172 -6.07 19.85 5.79
N GLY A 173 -5.54 21.01 5.38
CA GLY A 173 -6.31 22.25 5.23
C GLY A 173 -6.26 23.16 6.47
N TYR A 174 -5.27 23.00 7.35
CA TYR A 174 -5.04 23.95 8.43
C TYR A 174 -4.67 25.33 7.85
N LYS A 175 -5.26 26.41 8.41
CA LYS A 175 -4.82 27.77 8.16
C LYS A 175 -3.63 28.03 9.07
N LEU A 176 -2.46 28.11 8.48
CA LEU A 176 -1.19 28.42 9.15
C LEU A 176 -0.87 29.92 9.02
#